data_5c4ee7ffd5c20aed8501ee7fb948c344
#
_entry.id   5c4ee7ffd5c20aed8501ee7fb948c344
#
_cell.length_a   1.000
_cell.length_b   1.000
_cell.length_c   1.000
_cell.angle_alpha   90.00
_cell.angle_beta   90.00
_cell.angle_gamma   90.00
#
_symmetry.space_group_name_H-M   'P 1'
#
loop_
_entity.id
_entity.type
_entity.pdbx_description
1 polymer ?
#
loop_
_entity_poly.entity_id
_entity_poly.type
_entity_poly.pdbx_seq_one_letter_code
_entity_poly.pdbx_strand_id
1 'polypeptide(L)'
;MNDKKFENVRSGKSFWYKEIIFGIIFLIIVFVGSAQVDKKAAKSQVNSTISYVKTQCSIYARYNDATETKTLMRVIVNTQQVNRDIEFCGSELDVEALKKYASEQRLTGIIVMDENGKVEEECSSDGLNSESLKKYIQKTAVLDVAKYPKKTYTAHIDFADGSYVNLASQGRIDKTGVIVGFHHTNAEYAKNYNLTVQSLLSGYDTYRDGIIAITDGHKIVASNDESMVGKNVKE
;
A
#
# COMPACT_ATOMS: atom_id res chain seq x y z
N MET A 1 53.19 68.66 44.19
CA MET A 1 51.71 68.43 44.25
C MET A 1 51.21 68.24 42.80
N ASN A 2 51.26 66.99 42.30
CA ASN A 2 50.56 66.66 41.03
C ASN A 2 50.90 65.19 40.57
N ASP A 3 50.77 64.19 41.42
CA ASP A 3 50.95 62.77 41.00
C ASP A 3 49.72 61.89 41.17
N LYS A 4 48.60 62.42 41.56
CA LYS A 4 47.34 61.61 41.77
C LYS A 4 46.35 61.57 40.62
N LYS A 5 46.66 62.25 39.50
CA LYS A 5 45.68 62.40 38.38
C LYS A 5 45.85 61.36 37.25
N PHE A 6 46.98 60.64 37.25
CA PHE A 6 47.26 59.64 36.17
C PHE A 6 46.94 58.24 36.45
N GLU A 7 46.72 57.79 37.70
CA GLU A 7 46.36 56.40 38.03
C GLU A 7 44.92 56.03 37.76
N ASN A 8 44.00 57.02 37.84
CA ASN A 8 42.59 56.77 37.59
C ASN A 8 42.19 56.55 36.13
N VAL A 9 43.00 56.97 35.18
CA VAL A 9 42.73 56.84 33.74
C VAL A 9 43.16 55.44 33.25
N ARG A 10 44.16 54.80 33.86
CA ARG A 10 44.56 53.44 33.52
C ARG A 10 43.63 52.38 34.08
N SER A 11 43.03 52.60 35.23
CA SER A 11 42.03 51.68 35.84
C SER A 11 40.75 51.60 35.03
N GLY A 12 40.26 52.71 34.46
CA GLY A 12 39.04 52.73 33.70
C GLY A 12 39.13 51.98 32.37
N LYS A 13 40.29 52.03 31.68
CA LYS A 13 40.47 51.25 30.43
C LYS A 13 40.51 49.71 30.68
N SER A 14 41.14 49.27 31.76
CA SER A 14 41.19 47.83 32.10
C SER A 14 39.84 47.25 32.51
N PHE A 15 38.97 48.06 33.10
CA PHE A 15 37.62 47.68 33.48
C PHE A 15 36.75 47.46 32.21
N TRP A 16 36.79 48.39 31.27
CA TRP A 16 36.05 48.30 30.01
C TRP A 16 36.43 47.08 29.18
N TYR A 17 37.70 46.71 29.08
CA TYR A 17 38.12 45.50 28.39
C TYR A 17 37.57 44.21 29.02
N LYS A 18 37.46 44.15 30.33
CA LYS A 18 36.90 42.98 31.03
C LYS A 18 35.40 42.83 30.75
N GLU A 19 34.65 43.93 30.73
CA GLU A 19 33.22 43.89 30.38
C GLU A 19 32.98 43.49 28.93
N ILE A 20 33.79 44.00 28.00
CA ILE A 20 33.71 43.61 26.60
C ILE A 20 34.02 42.13 26.44
N ILE A 21 35.09 41.62 27.06
CA ILE A 21 35.43 40.19 27.02
C ILE A 21 34.33 39.31 27.62
N PHE A 22 33.77 39.75 28.75
CA PHE A 22 32.65 39.04 29.38
C PHE A 22 31.41 39.03 28.48
N GLY A 23 31.08 40.13 27.85
CA GLY A 23 29.99 40.24 26.87
C GLY A 23 30.17 39.33 25.68
N ILE A 24 31.39 39.23 25.12
CA ILE A 24 31.72 38.35 24.01
C ILE A 24 31.57 36.86 24.43
N ILE A 25 32.10 36.49 25.61
CA ILE A 25 31.98 35.14 26.16
C ILE A 25 30.51 34.78 26.37
N PHE A 26 29.72 35.70 26.92
CA PHE A 26 28.27 35.47 27.12
C PHE A 26 27.55 35.29 25.80
N LEU A 27 27.82 36.10 24.75
CA LEU A 27 27.27 35.93 23.42
C LEU A 27 27.64 34.58 22.81
N ILE A 28 28.88 34.12 22.97
CA ILE A 28 29.31 32.79 22.49
C ILE A 28 28.53 31.69 23.21
N ILE A 29 28.38 31.77 24.53
CA ILE A 29 27.61 30.80 25.30
C ILE A 29 26.14 30.73 24.87
N VAL A 30 25.52 31.92 24.67
CA VAL A 30 24.13 32.00 24.20
C VAL A 30 24.00 31.44 22.79
N PHE A 31 24.93 31.78 21.90
CA PHE A 31 24.90 31.25 20.51
C PHE A 31 25.09 29.74 20.43
N VAL A 32 26.08 29.23 21.18
CA VAL A 32 26.32 27.75 21.25
C VAL A 32 25.14 27.05 21.91
N GLY A 33 24.59 27.63 22.99
CA GLY A 33 23.40 27.10 23.66
C GLY A 33 22.19 27.05 22.76
N SER A 34 21.91 28.14 22.01
CA SER A 34 20.82 28.20 21.04
C SER A 34 20.99 27.17 19.93
N ALA A 35 22.19 27.05 19.34
CA ALA A 35 22.47 26.07 18.31
C ALA A 35 22.29 24.63 18.78
N GLN A 36 22.62 24.33 20.03
CA GLN A 36 22.41 23.00 20.63
C GLN A 36 20.91 22.70 20.83
N VAL A 37 20.14 23.68 21.29
CA VAL A 37 18.68 23.57 21.47
C VAL A 37 18.00 23.36 20.12
N ASP A 38 18.36 24.17 19.12
CA ASP A 38 17.80 24.06 17.76
C ASP A 38 18.10 22.69 17.13
N LYS A 39 19.34 22.20 17.27
CA LYS A 39 19.73 20.89 16.78
C LYS A 39 18.95 19.76 17.48
N LYS A 40 18.72 19.87 18.79
CA LYS A 40 17.95 18.88 19.55
C LYS A 40 16.47 18.92 19.17
N ALA A 41 15.90 20.11 18.98
CA ALA A 41 14.53 20.31 18.52
C ALA A 41 14.32 19.74 17.12
N ALA A 42 15.20 20.06 16.16
CA ALA A 42 15.16 19.54 14.81
C ALA A 42 15.25 18.01 14.79
N LYS A 43 16.17 17.41 15.57
CA LYS A 43 16.27 15.95 15.69
C LYS A 43 15.00 15.32 16.26
N SER A 44 14.38 15.95 17.26
CA SER A 44 13.13 15.49 17.84
C SER A 44 11.99 15.53 16.81
N GLN A 45 11.89 16.60 16.04
CA GLN A 45 10.89 16.76 14.98
C GLN A 45 11.06 15.72 13.89
N VAL A 46 12.28 15.50 13.39
CA VAL A 46 12.58 14.45 12.41
C VAL A 46 12.16 13.07 12.92
N ASN A 47 12.54 12.73 14.16
CA ASN A 47 12.16 11.44 14.75
C ASN A 47 10.63 11.28 14.89
N SER A 48 9.94 12.34 15.26
CA SER A 48 8.46 12.33 15.34
C SER A 48 7.84 12.13 13.96
N THR A 49 8.34 12.80 12.92
CA THR A 49 7.89 12.65 11.54
C THR A 49 8.12 11.23 11.05
N ILE A 50 9.32 10.66 11.26
CA ILE A 50 9.63 9.28 10.89
C ILE A 50 8.69 8.29 11.60
N SER A 51 8.47 8.46 12.90
CA SER A 51 7.57 7.61 13.67
C SER A 51 6.13 7.69 13.16
N TYR A 52 5.65 8.89 12.84
CA TYR A 52 4.33 9.11 12.29
C TYR A 52 4.18 8.43 10.92
N VAL A 53 5.10 8.69 9.98
CA VAL A 53 5.08 8.07 8.64
C VAL A 53 5.10 6.55 8.74
N LYS A 54 5.97 5.97 9.58
CA LYS A 54 6.02 4.52 9.82
C LYS A 54 4.68 3.96 10.33
N THR A 55 4.04 4.67 11.24
CA THR A 55 2.73 4.28 11.78
C THR A 55 1.66 4.32 10.69
N GLN A 56 1.64 5.38 9.86
CA GLN A 56 0.68 5.51 8.76
C GLN A 56 0.89 4.43 7.69
N CYS A 57 2.13 4.11 7.34
CA CYS A 57 2.42 2.98 6.43
C CYS A 57 1.83 1.66 6.95
N SER A 58 1.99 1.40 8.25
CA SER A 58 1.41 0.20 8.88
C SER A 58 -0.12 0.19 8.86
N ILE A 59 -0.74 1.35 9.06
CA ILE A 59 -2.20 1.51 8.98
C ILE A 59 -2.69 1.27 7.55
N TYR A 60 -2.00 1.83 6.54
CA TYR A 60 -2.35 1.67 5.14
C TYR A 60 -2.23 0.20 4.69
N ALA A 61 -1.14 -0.48 5.09
CA ALA A 61 -0.97 -1.90 4.80
C ALA A 61 -2.13 -2.72 5.38
N ARG A 62 -2.47 -2.52 6.67
CA ARG A 62 -3.59 -3.22 7.32
C ARG A 62 -4.94 -2.91 6.66
N TYR A 63 -5.15 -1.69 6.21
CA TYR A 63 -6.37 -1.31 5.51
C TYR A 63 -6.50 -2.03 4.16
N ASN A 64 -5.41 -2.06 3.39
CA ASN A 64 -5.37 -2.75 2.11
C ASN A 64 -5.59 -4.26 2.28
N ASP A 65 -4.93 -4.89 3.25
CA ASP A 65 -5.11 -6.32 3.60
C ASP A 65 -6.56 -6.63 4.00
N ALA A 66 -7.17 -5.77 4.82
CA ALA A 66 -8.56 -5.93 5.24
C ALA A 66 -9.54 -5.77 4.07
N THR A 67 -9.27 -4.86 3.14
CA THR A 67 -10.08 -4.61 1.94
C THR A 67 -9.98 -5.80 0.98
N GLU A 68 -8.79 -6.33 0.77
CA GLU A 68 -8.56 -7.53 -0.03
C GLU A 68 -9.29 -8.74 0.55
N THR A 69 -9.12 -9.00 1.85
CA THR A 69 -9.83 -10.08 2.57
C THR A 69 -11.34 -9.96 2.41
N LYS A 70 -11.91 -8.75 2.58
CA LYS A 70 -13.34 -8.50 2.39
C LYS A 70 -13.79 -8.81 0.97
N THR A 71 -13.00 -8.45 -0.04
CA THR A 71 -13.32 -8.73 -1.44
C THR A 71 -13.26 -10.22 -1.74
N LEU A 72 -12.22 -10.92 -1.26
CA LEU A 72 -12.13 -12.38 -1.38
C LEU A 72 -13.33 -13.08 -0.72
N MET A 73 -13.70 -12.70 0.49
CA MET A 73 -14.87 -13.26 1.18
C MET A 73 -16.17 -13.06 0.37
N ARG A 74 -16.33 -11.89 -0.24
CA ARG A 74 -17.47 -11.63 -1.12
C ARG A 74 -17.47 -12.54 -2.34
N VAL A 75 -16.33 -12.73 -3.01
CA VAL A 75 -16.20 -13.62 -4.16
C VAL A 75 -16.51 -15.06 -3.77
N ILE A 76 -16.06 -15.54 -2.59
CA ILE A 76 -16.41 -16.86 -2.05
C ILE A 76 -17.93 -17.03 -1.96
N VAL A 77 -18.58 -16.13 -1.21
CA VAL A 77 -20.04 -16.23 -0.96
C VAL A 77 -20.83 -16.16 -2.27
N ASN A 78 -20.42 -15.28 -3.18
CA ASN A 78 -21.10 -15.11 -4.47
C ASN A 78 -20.89 -16.34 -5.38
N THR A 79 -19.69 -16.93 -5.41
CA THR A 79 -19.44 -18.18 -6.14
C THR A 79 -20.24 -19.34 -5.56
N GLN A 80 -20.38 -19.40 -4.23
CA GLN A 80 -21.24 -20.39 -3.58
C GLN A 80 -22.70 -20.23 -3.96
N GLN A 81 -23.18 -18.98 -4.07
CA GLN A 81 -24.55 -18.71 -4.51
C GLN A 81 -24.77 -19.15 -5.95
N VAL A 82 -23.85 -18.77 -6.86
CA VAL A 82 -23.88 -19.23 -8.26
C VAL A 82 -23.95 -20.76 -8.35
N ASN A 83 -23.15 -21.48 -7.56
CA ASN A 83 -23.12 -22.93 -7.54
C ASN A 83 -24.49 -23.52 -7.15
N ARG A 84 -25.16 -22.91 -6.18
CA ARG A 84 -26.55 -23.29 -5.81
C ARG A 84 -27.57 -22.95 -6.91
N ASP A 85 -27.43 -21.78 -7.52
CA ASP A 85 -28.34 -21.34 -8.59
C ASP A 85 -28.24 -22.26 -9.80
N ILE A 86 -27.04 -22.74 -10.14
CA ILE A 86 -26.80 -23.75 -11.20
C ILE A 86 -27.44 -25.09 -10.87
N GLU A 87 -27.38 -25.55 -9.63
CA GLU A 87 -28.05 -26.78 -9.19
C GLU A 87 -29.56 -26.73 -9.47
N PHE A 88 -30.19 -25.58 -9.27
CA PHE A 88 -31.63 -25.42 -9.48
C PHE A 88 -32.04 -25.18 -10.94
N CYS A 89 -31.12 -24.78 -11.83
CA CYS A 89 -31.41 -24.51 -13.23
C CYS A 89 -31.71 -25.70 -14.12
N GLY A 90 -31.35 -26.90 -13.68
CA GLY A 90 -31.50 -28.11 -14.49
C GLY A 90 -30.48 -28.18 -15.64
N SER A 91 -30.86 -28.79 -16.76
CA SER A 91 -29.93 -29.27 -17.80
C SER A 91 -29.39 -28.19 -18.78
N GLU A 92 -29.79 -26.94 -18.73
CA GLU A 92 -29.39 -25.93 -19.71
C GLU A 92 -28.63 -24.74 -19.03
N LEU A 93 -27.38 -25.01 -18.71
CA LEU A 93 -26.46 -23.97 -18.33
C LEU A 93 -25.83 -23.38 -19.61
N ASP A 94 -26.31 -22.23 -20.03
CA ASP A 94 -25.77 -21.49 -21.17
C ASP A 94 -25.07 -20.20 -20.72
N VAL A 95 -24.38 -19.56 -21.67
CA VAL A 95 -23.66 -18.30 -21.46
C VAL A 95 -24.56 -17.17 -20.93
N GLU A 96 -25.83 -17.13 -21.37
CA GLU A 96 -26.78 -16.09 -20.95
C GLU A 96 -27.20 -16.27 -19.48
N ALA A 97 -27.42 -17.51 -19.05
CA ALA A 97 -27.67 -17.82 -17.64
C ALA A 97 -26.47 -17.44 -16.78
N LEU A 98 -25.23 -17.76 -17.22
CA LEU A 98 -24.00 -17.38 -16.51
C LEU A 98 -23.84 -15.86 -16.42
N LYS A 99 -24.12 -15.10 -17.49
CA LYS A 99 -24.09 -13.63 -17.46
C LYS A 99 -25.08 -13.07 -16.45
N LYS A 100 -26.29 -13.62 -16.41
CA LYS A 100 -27.31 -13.23 -15.44
C LYS A 100 -26.81 -13.47 -14.00
N TYR A 101 -26.30 -14.67 -13.70
CA TYR A 101 -25.76 -14.99 -12.37
C TYR A 101 -24.57 -14.14 -12.00
N ALA A 102 -23.62 -13.90 -12.93
CA ALA A 102 -22.50 -13.01 -12.68
C ALA A 102 -22.95 -11.60 -12.31
N SER A 103 -23.92 -11.06 -13.05
CA SER A 103 -24.48 -9.72 -12.80
C SER A 103 -25.20 -9.67 -11.45
N GLU A 104 -26.10 -10.61 -11.15
CA GLU A 104 -26.84 -10.66 -9.89
C GLU A 104 -25.91 -10.79 -8.68
N GLN A 105 -24.84 -11.57 -8.80
CA GLN A 105 -23.86 -11.79 -7.76
C GLN A 105 -22.68 -10.77 -7.80
N ARG A 106 -22.71 -9.79 -8.68
CA ARG A 106 -21.64 -8.76 -8.82
C ARG A 106 -20.26 -9.38 -8.99
N LEU A 107 -20.19 -10.45 -9.75
CA LEU A 107 -18.94 -11.02 -10.24
C LEU A 107 -18.61 -10.43 -11.61
N THR A 108 -17.32 -10.29 -11.92
CA THR A 108 -16.87 -9.89 -13.25
C THR A 108 -17.09 -11.02 -14.25
N GLY A 109 -16.90 -12.28 -13.79
CA GLY A 109 -17.15 -13.42 -14.63
C GLY A 109 -17.23 -14.73 -13.86
N ILE A 110 -17.66 -15.76 -14.59
CA ILE A 110 -17.81 -17.13 -14.13
C ILE A 110 -17.21 -18.04 -15.20
N ILE A 111 -16.44 -19.04 -14.77
CA ILE A 111 -15.90 -20.10 -15.62
C ILE A 111 -16.39 -21.42 -15.06
N VAL A 112 -16.98 -22.23 -15.91
CA VAL A 112 -17.44 -23.59 -15.57
C VAL A 112 -16.56 -24.58 -16.30
N MET A 113 -15.99 -25.52 -15.55
CA MET A 113 -15.03 -26.51 -16.05
C MET A 113 -15.42 -27.91 -15.63
N ASP A 114 -15.00 -28.88 -16.42
CA ASP A 114 -14.99 -30.27 -16.01
C ASP A 114 -13.88 -30.56 -14.94
N GLU A 115 -13.80 -31.79 -14.47
CA GLU A 115 -12.80 -32.20 -13.48
C GLU A 115 -11.35 -32.14 -13.97
N ASN A 116 -11.13 -32.05 -15.28
CA ASN A 116 -9.82 -31.98 -15.93
C ASN A 116 -9.43 -30.53 -16.26
N GLY A 117 -10.30 -29.56 -15.96
CA GLY A 117 -10.08 -28.14 -16.24
C GLY A 117 -10.39 -27.74 -17.69
N LYS A 118 -11.14 -28.59 -18.43
CA LYS A 118 -11.68 -28.19 -19.72
C LYS A 118 -12.88 -27.27 -19.51
N VAL A 119 -12.85 -26.09 -20.10
CA VAL A 119 -13.95 -25.13 -20.02
C VAL A 119 -15.16 -25.69 -20.75
N GLU A 120 -16.28 -25.76 -20.06
CA GLU A 120 -17.59 -26.10 -20.62
C GLU A 120 -18.32 -24.83 -21.06
N GLU A 121 -18.39 -23.84 -20.16
CA GLU A 121 -19.02 -22.54 -20.42
C GLU A 121 -18.28 -21.44 -19.64
N GLU A 122 -18.29 -20.25 -20.18
CA GLU A 122 -17.74 -19.08 -19.48
C GLU A 122 -18.44 -17.78 -19.86
N CYS A 123 -18.43 -16.82 -18.92
CA CYS A 123 -18.86 -15.46 -19.19
C CYS A 123 -17.92 -14.46 -18.49
N SER A 124 -17.83 -13.27 -19.08
CA SER A 124 -17.11 -12.14 -18.48
C SER A 124 -17.74 -10.84 -18.97
N SER A 125 -17.77 -9.83 -18.09
CA SER A 125 -18.27 -8.49 -18.42
C SER A 125 -17.19 -7.57 -18.99
N ASP A 126 -15.91 -7.89 -18.84
CA ASP A 126 -14.76 -7.05 -19.26
C ASP A 126 -13.79 -7.76 -20.21
N GLY A 127 -14.15 -8.95 -20.69
CA GLY A 127 -13.36 -9.71 -21.64
C GLY A 127 -12.23 -10.56 -21.04
N LEU A 128 -12.02 -10.52 -19.72
CA LEU A 128 -11.11 -11.45 -19.05
C LEU A 128 -11.74 -12.84 -19.10
N ASN A 129 -10.98 -13.84 -19.54
CA ASN A 129 -11.48 -15.19 -19.82
C ASN A 129 -10.59 -16.27 -19.20
N SER A 130 -11.01 -17.52 -19.37
CA SER A 130 -10.28 -18.70 -18.90
C SER A 130 -8.86 -18.80 -19.46
N GLU A 131 -8.62 -18.39 -20.71
CA GLU A 131 -7.29 -18.43 -21.31
C GLU A 131 -6.32 -17.46 -20.60
N SER A 132 -6.80 -16.25 -20.22
CA SER A 132 -6.03 -15.26 -19.44
C SER A 132 -5.66 -15.81 -18.06
N LEU A 133 -6.53 -16.60 -17.45
CA LEU A 133 -6.36 -17.21 -16.14
C LEU A 133 -5.73 -18.61 -16.15
N LYS A 134 -5.55 -19.20 -17.33
CA LYS A 134 -5.12 -20.60 -17.53
C LYS A 134 -3.87 -20.99 -16.73
N LYS A 135 -2.84 -20.17 -16.76
CA LYS A 135 -1.60 -20.44 -16.04
C LYS A 135 -1.77 -20.51 -14.52
N TYR A 136 -2.78 -19.82 -13.99
CA TYR A 136 -3.09 -19.81 -12.56
C TYR A 136 -4.01 -20.98 -12.20
N ILE A 137 -5.03 -21.26 -13.01
CA ILE A 137 -5.98 -22.36 -12.80
C ILE A 137 -5.26 -23.71 -12.84
N GLN A 138 -4.38 -23.94 -13.82
CA GLN A 138 -3.67 -25.22 -13.99
C GLN A 138 -2.57 -25.47 -12.96
N LYS A 139 -2.00 -24.43 -12.36
CA LYS A 139 -0.89 -24.50 -11.41
C LYS A 139 -1.30 -24.45 -9.94
N THR A 140 -2.57 -24.29 -9.68
CA THR A 140 -3.09 -24.06 -8.31
C THR A 140 -4.08 -25.16 -7.91
N ALA A 141 -4.50 -25.12 -6.66
CA ALA A 141 -5.51 -26.00 -6.12
C ALA A 141 -6.95 -25.73 -6.63
N VAL A 142 -7.12 -24.87 -7.66
CA VAL A 142 -8.42 -24.54 -8.25
C VAL A 142 -9.16 -25.80 -8.69
N LEU A 143 -8.47 -26.73 -9.35
CA LEU A 143 -9.08 -27.98 -9.83
C LEU A 143 -9.24 -29.07 -8.74
N ASP A 144 -8.48 -28.95 -7.65
CA ASP A 144 -8.57 -29.92 -6.55
C ASP A 144 -9.92 -29.88 -5.86
N VAL A 145 -10.66 -28.79 -5.94
CA VAL A 145 -12.01 -28.72 -5.35
C VAL A 145 -13.01 -29.60 -6.03
N ALA A 146 -12.78 -30.07 -7.27
CA ALA A 146 -13.62 -31.06 -7.92
C ALA A 146 -13.69 -32.37 -7.11
N LYS A 147 -12.61 -32.72 -6.42
CA LYS A 147 -12.51 -33.88 -5.54
C LYS A 147 -13.05 -33.65 -4.13
N TYR A 148 -13.17 -32.34 -3.77
CA TYR A 148 -13.56 -31.89 -2.43
C TYR A 148 -14.64 -30.79 -2.50
N PRO A 149 -15.87 -31.12 -2.95
CA PRO A 149 -16.90 -30.11 -3.24
C PRO A 149 -17.33 -29.26 -2.04
N LYS A 150 -16.99 -29.67 -0.81
CA LYS A 150 -17.22 -28.88 0.40
C LYS A 150 -16.13 -27.83 0.66
N LYS A 151 -15.02 -27.86 -0.08
CA LYS A 151 -13.93 -26.91 0.05
C LYS A 151 -14.09 -25.80 -0.98
N THR A 152 -13.62 -24.61 -0.63
CA THR A 152 -13.46 -23.48 -1.53
C THR A 152 -11.98 -23.13 -1.58
N TYR A 153 -11.44 -22.98 -2.76
CA TYR A 153 -10.12 -22.43 -2.95
C TYR A 153 -10.26 -20.96 -3.38
N THR A 154 -9.37 -20.11 -2.90
CA THR A 154 -9.32 -18.70 -3.27
C THR A 154 -7.92 -18.27 -3.62
N ALA A 155 -7.80 -17.33 -4.54
CA ALA A 155 -6.54 -16.68 -4.87
C ALA A 155 -6.72 -15.22 -5.20
N HIS A 156 -5.71 -14.44 -4.86
CA HIS A 156 -5.46 -13.10 -5.36
C HIS A 156 -4.35 -13.17 -6.40
N ILE A 157 -4.56 -12.58 -7.57
CA ILE A 157 -3.66 -12.67 -8.73
C ILE A 157 -3.38 -11.27 -9.22
N ASP A 158 -2.14 -10.80 -9.06
CA ASP A 158 -1.69 -9.53 -9.61
C ASP A 158 -1.23 -9.69 -11.07
N PHE A 159 -1.63 -8.76 -11.91
CA PHE A 159 -1.15 -8.64 -13.29
C PHE A 159 -0.08 -7.55 -13.42
N ALA A 160 0.74 -7.66 -14.46
CA ALA A 160 1.85 -6.75 -14.70
C ALA A 160 1.42 -5.30 -14.99
N ASP A 161 0.19 -5.09 -15.43
CA ASP A 161 -0.39 -3.76 -15.67
C ASP A 161 -0.91 -3.06 -14.41
N GLY A 162 -0.84 -3.74 -13.26
CA GLY A 162 -1.34 -3.25 -11.98
C GLY A 162 -2.83 -3.54 -11.72
N SER A 163 -3.49 -4.25 -12.64
CA SER A 163 -4.81 -4.84 -12.37
C SER A 163 -4.67 -6.11 -11.53
N TYR A 164 -5.75 -6.57 -10.93
CA TYR A 164 -5.75 -7.82 -10.17
C TYR A 164 -7.09 -8.54 -10.23
N VAL A 165 -7.05 -9.85 -9.98
CA VAL A 165 -8.22 -10.71 -9.89
C VAL A 165 -8.28 -11.38 -8.54
N ASN A 166 -9.44 -11.27 -7.90
CA ASN A 166 -9.82 -12.11 -6.78
C ASN A 166 -10.73 -13.22 -7.31
N LEU A 167 -10.33 -14.48 -7.11
CA LEU A 167 -11.11 -15.62 -7.55
C LEU A 167 -11.45 -16.57 -6.40
N ALA A 168 -12.55 -17.27 -6.57
CA ALA A 168 -12.92 -18.41 -5.73
C ALA A 168 -13.34 -19.57 -6.63
N SER A 169 -12.89 -20.79 -6.31
CA SER A 169 -13.35 -21.99 -6.98
C SER A 169 -14.03 -22.96 -6.03
N GLN A 170 -15.04 -23.64 -6.54
CA GLN A 170 -15.79 -24.68 -5.82
C GLN A 170 -16.05 -25.89 -6.72
N GLY A 171 -16.11 -27.08 -6.11
CA GLY A 171 -16.66 -28.22 -6.77
C GLY A 171 -18.14 -28.02 -7.09
N ARG A 172 -18.54 -28.37 -8.29
CA ARG A 172 -19.96 -28.32 -8.73
C ARG A 172 -20.81 -29.23 -7.85
N ILE A 173 -22.03 -28.81 -7.62
CA ILE A 173 -23.02 -29.59 -6.83
C ILE A 173 -23.83 -30.51 -7.75
N ASP A 174 -24.11 -30.04 -8.98
CA ASP A 174 -24.98 -30.75 -9.96
C ASP A 174 -24.28 -31.93 -10.65
N LYS A 175 -22.97 -31.83 -10.88
CA LYS A 175 -22.15 -32.88 -11.51
C LYS A 175 -20.67 -32.69 -11.12
N THR A 176 -19.81 -33.63 -11.55
CA THR A 176 -18.37 -33.49 -11.36
C THR A 176 -17.84 -32.35 -12.17
N GLY A 177 -17.03 -31.48 -11.53
CA GLY A 177 -16.43 -30.28 -12.17
C GLY A 177 -16.19 -29.18 -11.19
N VAL A 178 -15.85 -28.01 -11.72
CA VAL A 178 -15.46 -26.83 -10.96
C VAL A 178 -16.18 -25.60 -11.48
N ILE A 179 -16.61 -24.75 -10.56
CA ILE A 179 -17.06 -23.38 -10.84
C ILE A 179 -16.03 -22.43 -10.28
N VAL A 180 -15.59 -21.49 -11.11
CA VAL A 180 -14.72 -20.39 -10.72
C VAL A 180 -15.48 -19.09 -10.90
N GLY A 181 -15.78 -18.41 -9.80
CA GLY A 181 -16.25 -17.04 -9.82
C GLY A 181 -15.08 -16.09 -9.61
N PHE A 182 -15.05 -14.96 -10.31
CA PHE A 182 -13.99 -14.01 -10.14
C PHE A 182 -14.48 -12.57 -10.21
N HIS A 183 -13.72 -11.70 -9.52
CA HIS A 183 -13.86 -10.24 -9.59
C HIS A 183 -12.54 -9.65 -10.05
N HIS A 184 -12.56 -8.98 -11.19
CA HIS A 184 -11.42 -8.28 -11.75
C HIS A 184 -11.49 -6.80 -11.38
N THR A 185 -10.40 -6.28 -10.88
CA THR A 185 -10.19 -4.87 -10.58
C THR A 185 -9.19 -4.32 -11.57
N ASN A 186 -9.61 -3.41 -12.44
CA ASN A 186 -8.72 -2.80 -13.43
C ASN A 186 -7.64 -1.93 -12.75
N ALA A 187 -6.55 -1.68 -13.47
CA ALA A 187 -5.38 -0.97 -12.95
C ALA A 187 -5.69 0.46 -12.49
N GLU A 188 -6.57 1.17 -13.20
CA GLU A 188 -6.96 2.53 -12.85
C GLU A 188 -7.70 2.56 -11.51
N TYR A 189 -8.66 1.65 -11.33
CA TYR A 189 -9.41 1.54 -10.08
C TYR A 189 -8.50 1.10 -8.94
N ALA A 190 -7.62 0.12 -9.17
CA ALA A 190 -6.64 -0.34 -8.18
C ALA A 190 -5.74 0.81 -7.69
N LYS A 191 -5.23 1.62 -8.62
CA LYS A 191 -4.40 2.79 -8.31
C LYS A 191 -5.14 3.83 -7.48
N ASN A 192 -6.42 4.06 -7.76
CA ASN A 192 -7.21 5.10 -7.09
C ASN A 192 -7.74 4.65 -5.73
N TYR A 193 -7.97 3.36 -5.54
CA TYR A 193 -8.58 2.82 -4.32
C TYR A 193 -7.58 2.31 -3.29
N ASN A 194 -6.43 1.83 -3.72
CA ASN A 194 -5.40 1.38 -2.78
C ASN A 194 -4.71 2.59 -2.16
N LEU A 195 -4.66 2.61 -0.84
CA LEU A 195 -3.86 3.57 -0.11
C LEU A 195 -2.38 3.26 -0.36
N THR A 196 -1.75 4.05 -1.22
CA THR A 196 -0.34 3.89 -1.54
C THR A 196 0.55 4.66 -0.58
N VAL A 197 1.75 4.17 -0.38
CA VAL A 197 2.75 4.88 0.43
C VAL A 197 3.11 6.23 -0.20
N GLN A 198 3.02 6.35 -1.53
CA GLN A 198 3.20 7.61 -2.26
C GLN A 198 2.10 8.62 -1.89
N SER A 199 0.84 8.20 -1.81
CA SER A 199 -0.26 9.09 -1.43
C SER A 199 -0.13 9.64 0.01
N LEU A 200 0.52 8.89 0.89
CA LEU A 200 0.83 9.35 2.25
C LEU A 200 1.77 10.56 2.23
N LEU A 201 2.73 10.59 1.29
CA LEU A 201 3.74 11.63 1.24
C LEU A 201 3.29 12.89 0.48
N SER A 202 2.17 12.84 -0.23
CA SER A 202 1.65 13.99 -0.98
C SER A 202 1.29 15.21 -0.12
N GLY A 203 1.12 15.04 1.19
CA GLY A 203 0.86 16.11 2.15
C GLY A 203 2.11 16.81 2.71
N TYR A 204 3.32 16.32 2.37
CA TYR A 204 4.59 16.88 2.86
C TYR A 204 5.24 17.75 1.80
N ASP A 205 5.57 18.99 2.19
CA ASP A 205 6.25 19.96 1.33
C ASP A 205 7.77 19.81 1.46
N THR A 206 8.47 19.60 0.33
CA THR A 206 9.93 19.38 0.32
C THR A 206 10.72 20.57 0.88
N TYR A 207 10.20 21.78 0.70
CA TYR A 207 10.87 23.00 1.17
C TYR A 207 10.72 23.19 2.68
N ARG A 208 9.54 22.90 3.21
CA ARG A 208 9.24 23.09 4.65
C ARG A 208 9.61 21.86 5.49
N ASP A 209 9.30 20.68 4.97
CA ASP A 209 9.39 19.42 5.73
C ASP A 209 10.66 18.63 5.40
N GLY A 210 11.42 19.10 4.39
CA GLY A 210 12.57 18.36 3.87
C GLY A 210 12.19 17.21 2.95
N ILE A 211 13.18 16.47 2.50
CA ILE A 211 12.95 15.30 1.65
C ILE A 211 12.67 14.08 2.54
N ILE A 212 11.50 13.48 2.34
CA ILE A 212 11.09 12.23 2.98
C ILE A 212 11.07 11.15 1.91
N ALA A 213 11.83 10.08 2.09
CA ALA A 213 11.88 8.95 1.19
C ALA A 213 11.64 7.65 1.94
N ILE A 214 10.86 6.76 1.33
CA ILE A 214 10.58 5.40 1.82
C ILE A 214 11.23 4.43 0.85
N THR A 215 11.91 3.42 1.37
CA THR A 215 12.68 2.46 0.59
C THR A 215 12.26 1.04 0.89
N ASP A 216 12.42 0.15 -0.08
CA ASP A 216 12.32 -1.31 0.09
C ASP A 216 13.65 -1.97 0.54
N GLY A 217 14.66 -1.12 0.84
CA GLY A 217 16.02 -1.55 1.17
C GLY A 217 16.99 -1.43 -0.02
N HIS A 218 16.50 -1.32 -1.24
CA HIS A 218 17.31 -1.18 -2.46
C HIS A 218 16.97 0.10 -3.22
N LYS A 219 15.69 0.37 -3.42
CA LYS A 219 15.20 1.52 -4.17
C LYS A 219 14.27 2.37 -3.33
N ILE A 220 14.15 3.62 -3.71
CA ILE A 220 13.14 4.55 -3.18
C ILE A 220 11.81 4.20 -3.84
N VAL A 221 10.85 3.72 -3.05
CA VAL A 221 9.51 3.31 -3.50
C VAL A 221 8.49 4.44 -3.40
N ALA A 222 8.74 5.42 -2.54
CA ALA A 222 7.93 6.63 -2.43
C ALA A 222 8.76 7.80 -1.90
N SER A 223 8.44 9.02 -2.35
CA SER A 223 9.06 10.25 -1.86
C SER A 223 8.12 11.43 -2.09
N ASN A 224 8.18 12.45 -1.21
CA ASN A 224 7.56 13.75 -1.46
C ASN A 224 8.30 14.56 -2.54
N ASP A 225 9.51 14.14 -2.93
CA ASP A 225 10.19 14.53 -4.17
C ASP A 225 10.07 13.39 -5.18
N GLU A 226 9.15 13.51 -6.13
CA GLU A 226 8.87 12.46 -7.14
C GLU A 226 10.10 12.11 -7.97
N SER A 227 11.06 13.04 -8.13
CA SER A 227 12.30 12.78 -8.87
C SER A 227 13.20 11.73 -8.22
N MET A 228 12.96 11.43 -6.95
CA MET A 228 13.70 10.44 -6.17
C MET A 228 13.15 9.02 -6.34
N VAL A 229 11.89 8.86 -6.74
CA VAL A 229 11.24 7.55 -6.86
C VAL A 229 11.93 6.69 -7.91
N GLY A 230 12.24 5.44 -7.58
CA GLY A 230 12.94 4.48 -8.43
C GLY A 230 14.47 4.53 -8.36
N LYS A 231 15.06 5.56 -7.73
CA LYS A 231 16.52 5.64 -7.54
C LYS A 231 17.01 4.64 -6.50
N ASN A 232 18.26 4.20 -6.65
CA ASN A 232 18.90 3.34 -5.67
C ASN A 232 19.27 4.13 -4.40
N VAL A 233 19.16 3.48 -3.25
CA VAL A 233 19.44 4.10 -1.93
C VAL A 233 20.94 4.46 -1.75
N LYS A 234 21.82 3.89 -2.58
CA LYS A 234 23.28 4.09 -2.49
C LYS A 234 23.82 5.12 -3.49
N GLU A 235 22.95 5.74 -4.26
CA GLU A 235 23.30 6.88 -5.14
C GLU A 235 22.89 8.19 -4.46
#